data_b8060ca2f0086fae92286c29a9734221
#
_entry.id   b8060ca2f0086fae92286c29a9734221
#
_cell.length_a   1.000
_cell.length_b   1.000
_cell.length_c   1.000
_cell.angle_alpha   90.00
_cell.angle_beta   90.00
_cell.angle_gamma   90.00
#
_symmetry.space_group_name_H-M   'P 1'
#
loop_
_entity.id
_entity.type
_entity.pdbx_description
1 polymer ?
#
loop_
_entity_poly.entity_id
_entity_poly.type
_entity_poly.pdbx_seq_one_letter_code
_entity_poly.pdbx_strand_id
1 'polypeptide(L)'
;MSETFTKESIKLDVCGIAWPAMVMAPHEPCDEPWLVVNLANDCFSALRHSTYGGLVRPMLRAGHYAASFTLPYHKELADPAMGRELEAFVTAMQQGIDVFGQIRKVGQKLIDHVTETMMFVEPRHVVIAGTSRGGISALHVMSVDDRVQAAALVCPVTDLSRLTEFEQLAGNPLYEPSHAMSLLEKVCDRPIWITINESDERVDEKACMAFADALVAQNPIHPKPVIWPESGHAVPLEAYELGGEYL
;
A
#
# COMPACT_ATOMS: atom_id res chain seq x y z
N MET A 1 15.00 -6.76 23.96
CA MET A 1 14.76 -7.93 23.08
C MET A 1 15.53 -7.70 21.79
N SER A 2 16.40 -8.62 21.37
CA SER A 2 17.07 -8.51 20.07
C SER A 2 16.00 -8.47 18.96
N GLU A 3 16.19 -7.59 17.97
CA GLU A 3 15.34 -7.62 16.79
C GLU A 3 15.43 -9.02 16.17
N THR A 4 14.31 -9.66 15.88
CA THR A 4 14.25 -11.03 15.32
C THR A 4 14.37 -11.04 13.79
N PHE A 5 14.83 -9.94 13.19
CA PHE A 5 14.97 -9.75 11.76
C PHE A 5 16.16 -8.86 11.43
N THR A 6 16.72 -9.04 10.25
CA THR A 6 17.67 -8.12 9.62
C THR A 6 16.95 -7.11 8.76
N LYS A 7 17.64 -6.01 8.42
CA LYS A 7 17.10 -4.96 7.53
C LYS A 7 18.17 -4.52 6.55
N GLU A 8 17.74 -4.31 5.33
CA GLU A 8 18.58 -3.81 4.24
C GLU A 8 17.90 -2.63 3.56
N SER A 9 18.62 -1.52 3.42
CA SER A 9 18.19 -0.38 2.63
C SER A 9 18.76 -0.51 1.23
N ILE A 10 17.91 -0.47 0.22
CA ILE A 10 18.25 -0.64 -1.18
C ILE A 10 17.79 0.57 -2.00
N LYS A 11 18.29 0.69 -3.21
CA LYS A 11 17.83 1.64 -4.22
C LYS A 11 17.43 0.89 -5.47
N LEU A 12 16.18 1.09 -5.89
CA LEU A 12 15.64 0.52 -7.12
C LEU A 12 15.78 1.55 -8.24
N ASP A 13 16.42 1.20 -9.33
CA ASP A 13 16.44 2.07 -10.52
C ASP A 13 15.15 1.84 -11.32
N VAL A 14 14.31 2.86 -11.35
CA VAL A 14 13.06 2.86 -12.12
C VAL A 14 12.96 4.16 -12.90
N CYS A 15 12.98 4.07 -14.22
CA CYS A 15 12.91 5.22 -15.13
C CYS A 15 14.03 6.27 -14.87
N GLY A 16 15.22 5.83 -14.47
CA GLY A 16 16.38 6.70 -14.20
C GLY A 16 16.31 7.41 -12.84
N ILE A 17 15.37 7.04 -11.99
CA ILE A 17 15.26 7.53 -10.61
C ILE A 17 15.67 6.41 -9.67
N ALA A 18 16.56 6.71 -8.72
CA ALA A 18 16.98 5.78 -7.66
C ALA A 18 15.97 5.83 -6.49
N TRP A 19 15.00 4.94 -6.50
CA TRP A 19 13.93 4.86 -5.51
C TRP A 19 14.41 4.23 -4.21
N PRO A 20 14.30 4.93 -3.06
CA PRO A 20 14.59 4.34 -1.76
C PRO A 20 13.60 3.22 -1.44
N ALA A 21 14.13 2.08 -1.03
CA ALA A 21 13.36 0.94 -0.58
C ALA A 21 14.05 0.24 0.59
N MET A 22 13.32 -0.60 1.31
CA MET A 22 13.83 -1.37 2.44
C MET A 22 13.25 -2.77 2.41
N VAL A 23 14.10 -3.74 2.72
CA VAL A 23 13.71 -5.14 2.92
C VAL A 23 14.03 -5.53 4.37
N MET A 24 13.13 -6.27 4.99
CA MET A 24 13.31 -6.89 6.29
C MET A 24 13.21 -8.40 6.13
N ALA A 25 14.24 -9.10 6.54
CA ALA A 25 14.31 -10.56 6.49
C ALA A 25 14.28 -11.14 7.90
N PRO A 26 13.48 -12.19 8.18
CA PRO A 26 13.51 -12.90 9.44
C PRO A 26 14.85 -13.60 9.63
N HIS A 27 15.32 -13.75 10.87
CA HIS A 27 16.54 -14.53 11.15
C HIS A 27 16.36 -16.01 10.82
N GLU A 28 15.16 -16.52 11.04
CA GLU A 28 14.77 -17.89 10.76
C GLU A 28 13.51 -17.86 9.88
N PRO A 29 13.67 -17.94 8.55
CA PRO A 29 12.53 -18.06 7.65
C PRO A 29 11.74 -19.35 7.91
N CYS A 30 10.43 -19.31 7.75
CA CYS A 30 9.59 -20.50 7.73
C CYS A 30 9.82 -21.31 6.43
N ASP A 31 9.26 -22.54 6.36
CA ASP A 31 9.49 -23.44 5.21
C ASP A 31 8.99 -22.85 3.88
N GLU A 32 7.87 -22.12 3.91
CA GLU A 32 7.27 -21.46 2.75
C GLU A 32 7.06 -19.97 3.03
N PRO A 33 8.13 -19.16 2.99
CA PRO A 33 8.01 -17.74 3.34
C PRO A 33 7.29 -16.93 2.27
N TRP A 34 6.48 -15.99 2.74
CA TRP A 34 5.80 -14.99 1.93
C TRP A 34 6.51 -13.64 2.01
N LEU A 35 6.27 -12.80 1.03
CA LEU A 35 6.64 -11.39 1.04
C LEU A 35 5.40 -10.54 1.32
N VAL A 36 5.43 -9.72 2.36
CA VAL A 36 4.48 -8.62 2.52
C VAL A 36 5.10 -7.31 2.04
N VAL A 37 4.51 -6.68 1.03
CA VAL A 37 4.85 -5.32 0.61
C VAL A 37 3.92 -4.35 1.34
N ASN A 38 4.44 -3.52 2.24
CA ASN A 38 3.63 -2.56 3.00
C ASN A 38 3.92 -1.12 2.58
N LEU A 39 2.90 -0.37 2.23
CA LEU A 39 2.99 0.99 1.72
C LEU A 39 2.34 2.02 2.68
N ALA A 40 3.07 3.09 2.95
CA ALA A 40 2.59 4.25 3.71
C ALA A 40 3.11 5.54 3.05
N ASN A 41 3.96 6.32 3.71
CA ASN A 41 4.58 7.52 3.16
C ASN A 41 5.97 7.19 2.58
N ASP A 42 6.80 6.55 3.39
CA ASP A 42 8.17 6.14 3.06
C ASP A 42 8.44 4.72 3.57
N CYS A 43 9.46 4.08 3.02
CA CYS A 43 9.78 2.68 3.32
C CYS A 43 10.16 2.46 4.79
N PHE A 44 10.82 3.43 5.43
CA PHE A 44 11.17 3.32 6.84
C PHE A 44 9.92 3.39 7.72
N SER A 45 9.05 4.37 7.50
CA SER A 45 7.80 4.51 8.25
C SER A 45 6.88 3.30 8.05
N ALA A 46 6.73 2.83 6.82
CA ALA A 46 5.89 1.68 6.50
C ALA A 46 6.31 0.42 7.28
N LEU A 47 7.60 0.16 7.42
CA LEU A 47 8.08 -1.07 8.05
C LEU A 47 8.40 -0.93 9.54
N ARG A 48 8.78 0.26 10.00
CA ARG A 48 9.35 0.44 11.34
C ARG A 48 8.57 1.32 12.30
N HIS A 49 7.68 2.17 11.79
CA HIS A 49 6.85 2.98 12.66
C HIS A 49 6.01 2.09 13.59
N SER A 50 5.81 2.50 14.84
CA SER A 50 5.08 1.71 15.83
C SER A 50 3.68 1.32 15.37
N THR A 51 3.01 2.17 14.62
CA THR A 51 1.67 1.97 14.08
C THR A 51 1.73 1.25 12.73
N TYR A 52 2.28 1.88 11.68
CA TYR A 52 2.26 1.34 10.31
C TYR A 52 2.95 -0.02 10.17
N GLY A 53 4.03 -0.24 10.93
CA GLY A 53 4.69 -1.55 11.02
C GLY A 53 3.84 -2.64 11.68
N GLY A 54 2.67 -2.31 12.24
CA GLY A 54 1.70 -3.28 12.74
C GLY A 54 1.25 -4.28 11.67
N LEU A 55 1.11 -3.83 10.42
CA LEU A 55 0.76 -4.68 9.28
C LEU A 55 1.81 -5.74 8.94
N VAL A 56 3.09 -5.50 9.24
CA VAL A 56 4.16 -6.46 8.88
C VAL A 56 4.69 -7.28 10.06
N ARG A 57 4.48 -6.82 11.29
CA ARG A 57 5.02 -7.53 12.49
C ARG A 57 4.52 -8.96 12.64
N PRO A 58 3.22 -9.30 12.47
CA PRO A 58 2.77 -10.69 12.51
C PRO A 58 3.49 -11.54 11.49
N MET A 59 3.61 -11.08 10.25
CA MET A 59 4.29 -11.78 9.16
C MET A 59 5.78 -12.03 9.47
N LEU A 60 6.51 -10.99 9.92
CA LEU A 60 7.91 -11.13 10.32
C LEU A 60 8.13 -12.12 11.47
N ARG A 61 7.23 -12.12 12.48
CA ARG A 61 7.27 -13.06 13.60
C ARG A 61 6.99 -14.50 13.17
N ALA A 62 6.18 -14.67 12.11
CA ALA A 62 5.88 -15.97 11.52
C ALA A 62 6.98 -16.49 10.58
N GLY A 63 8.07 -15.72 10.39
CA GLY A 63 9.19 -16.13 9.54
C GLY A 63 9.07 -15.69 8.08
N HIS A 64 8.19 -14.73 7.78
CA HIS A 64 8.00 -14.16 6.44
C HIS A 64 8.85 -12.89 6.24
N TYR A 65 8.99 -12.45 4.98
CA TYR A 65 9.72 -11.25 4.59
C TYR A 65 8.80 -10.04 4.50
N ALA A 66 9.34 -8.85 4.73
CA ALA A 66 8.62 -7.60 4.53
C ALA A 66 9.45 -6.64 3.68
N ALA A 67 8.80 -5.88 2.79
CA ALA A 67 9.46 -4.87 1.99
C ALA A 67 8.59 -3.62 1.82
N SER A 68 9.21 -2.51 1.48
CA SER A 68 8.53 -1.25 1.18
C SER A 68 9.41 -0.36 0.33
N PHE A 69 8.79 0.59 -0.37
CA PHE A 69 9.49 1.68 -1.06
C PHE A 69 8.89 3.04 -0.66
N THR A 70 9.69 4.09 -0.80
CA THR A 70 9.23 5.46 -0.56
C THR A 70 8.30 5.91 -1.68
N LEU A 71 7.10 6.39 -1.34
CA LEU A 71 6.15 6.91 -2.33
C LEU A 71 6.72 8.14 -3.06
N PRO A 72 6.29 8.41 -4.31
CA PRO A 72 6.71 9.59 -5.05
C PRO A 72 6.57 10.87 -4.23
N TYR A 73 7.50 11.77 -4.33
CA TYR A 73 7.51 13.08 -3.66
C TYR A 73 7.50 13.05 -2.12
N HIS A 74 7.87 11.90 -1.52
CA HIS A 74 8.01 11.78 -0.07
C HIS A 74 9.49 11.68 0.32
N LYS A 75 9.84 12.21 1.50
CA LYS A 75 11.18 12.12 2.10
C LYS A 75 12.30 12.46 1.09
N GLU A 76 13.18 11.48 0.79
CA GLU A 76 14.31 11.64 -0.12
C GLU A 76 13.89 11.96 -1.56
N LEU A 77 12.64 11.67 -1.92
CA LEU A 77 12.06 11.98 -3.23
C LEU A 77 11.26 13.28 -3.23
N ALA A 78 11.24 14.02 -2.12
CA ALA A 78 10.54 15.29 -2.04
C ALA A 78 11.17 16.33 -2.99
N ASP A 79 10.32 16.98 -3.76
CA ASP A 79 10.69 18.11 -4.61
C ASP A 79 9.89 19.34 -4.16
N PRO A 80 10.54 20.34 -3.56
CA PRO A 80 9.86 21.54 -3.09
C PRO A 80 9.09 22.32 -4.18
N ALA A 81 9.50 22.17 -5.46
CA ALA A 81 8.80 22.79 -6.59
C ALA A 81 7.45 22.12 -6.89
N MET A 82 7.25 20.90 -6.46
CA MET A 82 6.02 20.14 -6.68
C MET A 82 4.99 20.33 -5.58
N GLY A 83 5.37 20.88 -4.42
CA GLY A 83 4.55 20.94 -3.22
C GLY A 83 4.86 19.80 -2.25
N ARG A 84 3.93 19.52 -1.34
CA ARG A 84 4.12 18.50 -0.29
C ARG A 84 3.17 17.33 -0.49
N GLU A 85 3.71 16.13 -0.37
CA GLU A 85 2.91 14.89 -0.28
C GLU A 85 1.82 14.76 -1.37
N LEU A 86 0.53 14.83 -1.01
CA LEU A 86 -0.58 14.72 -1.96
C LEU A 86 -0.71 15.96 -2.88
N GLU A 87 -0.32 17.15 -2.42
CA GLU A 87 -0.22 18.33 -3.28
C GLU A 87 0.78 18.10 -4.42
N ALA A 88 1.91 17.43 -4.12
CA ALA A 88 2.88 17.08 -5.14
C ALA A 88 2.34 16.06 -6.15
N PHE A 89 1.47 15.13 -5.73
CA PHE A 89 0.77 14.23 -6.67
C PHE A 89 -0.10 15.03 -7.63
N VAL A 90 -0.86 15.99 -7.11
CA VAL A 90 -1.72 16.86 -7.93
C VAL A 90 -0.90 17.65 -8.93
N THR A 91 0.17 18.33 -8.48
CA THR A 91 1.06 19.10 -9.35
C THR A 91 1.67 18.23 -10.45
N ALA A 92 2.13 17.02 -10.09
CA ALA A 92 2.68 16.08 -11.05
C ALA A 92 1.66 15.66 -12.11
N MET A 93 0.44 15.31 -11.70
CA MET A 93 -0.64 14.94 -12.62
C MET A 93 -1.05 16.11 -13.54
N GLN A 94 -1.06 17.34 -13.04
CA GLN A 94 -1.27 18.55 -13.86
C GLN A 94 -0.17 18.74 -14.91
N GLN A 95 1.05 18.32 -14.61
CA GLN A 95 2.19 18.31 -15.53
C GLN A 95 2.22 17.09 -16.46
N GLY A 96 1.21 16.22 -16.41
CA GLY A 96 1.12 15.00 -17.23
C GLY A 96 1.97 13.84 -16.72
N ILE A 97 2.44 13.88 -15.47
CA ILE A 97 3.23 12.80 -14.85
C ILE A 97 2.27 11.81 -14.22
N ASP A 98 2.29 10.55 -14.69
CA ASP A 98 1.51 9.44 -14.12
C ASP A 98 2.16 8.94 -12.82
N VAL A 99 1.78 9.57 -11.70
CA VAL A 99 2.30 9.23 -10.36
C VAL A 99 1.95 7.79 -9.98
N PHE A 100 0.72 7.35 -10.25
CA PHE A 100 0.31 5.98 -9.97
C PHE A 100 0.98 4.97 -10.90
N GLY A 101 1.30 5.38 -12.15
CA GLY A 101 2.14 4.59 -13.05
C GLY A 101 3.57 4.41 -12.52
N GLN A 102 4.13 5.43 -11.90
CA GLN A 102 5.41 5.30 -11.19
C GLN A 102 5.30 4.30 -10.04
N ILE A 103 4.27 4.43 -9.19
CA ILE A 103 4.01 3.52 -8.06
C ILE A 103 3.90 2.05 -8.55
N ARG A 104 3.14 1.79 -9.61
CA ARG A 104 3.01 0.45 -10.22
C ARG A 104 4.37 -0.12 -10.61
N LYS A 105 5.19 0.65 -11.34
CA LYS A 105 6.51 0.21 -11.80
C LYS A 105 7.48 -0.05 -10.64
N VAL A 106 7.48 0.82 -9.63
CA VAL A 106 8.35 0.65 -8.46
C VAL A 106 7.93 -0.56 -7.64
N GLY A 107 6.63 -0.76 -7.45
CA GLY A 107 6.10 -1.93 -6.76
C GLY A 107 6.49 -3.24 -7.45
N GLN A 108 6.30 -3.35 -8.77
CA GLN A 108 6.74 -4.50 -9.55
C GLN A 108 8.27 -4.72 -9.43
N LYS A 109 9.06 -3.65 -9.56
CA LYS A 109 10.53 -3.74 -9.44
C LYS A 109 10.99 -4.17 -8.04
N LEU A 110 10.28 -3.75 -6.98
CA LEU A 110 10.56 -4.22 -5.62
C LEU A 110 10.26 -5.72 -5.47
N ILE A 111 9.11 -6.17 -5.97
CA ILE A 111 8.73 -7.58 -5.95
C ILE A 111 9.75 -8.41 -6.74
N ASP A 112 10.14 -7.97 -7.95
CA ASP A 112 11.19 -8.62 -8.75
C ASP A 112 12.48 -8.74 -7.94
N HIS A 113 12.95 -7.62 -7.38
CA HIS A 113 14.20 -7.60 -6.61
C HIS A 113 14.18 -8.63 -5.46
N VAL A 114 13.10 -8.67 -4.67
CA VAL A 114 13.03 -9.59 -3.53
C VAL A 114 12.92 -11.04 -3.99
N THR A 115 12.06 -11.34 -4.96
CA THR A 115 11.87 -12.72 -5.43
C THR A 115 13.07 -13.27 -6.22
N GLU A 116 13.87 -12.41 -6.84
CA GLU A 116 15.10 -12.79 -7.56
C GLU A 116 16.30 -12.93 -6.62
N THR A 117 16.39 -12.13 -5.56
CA THR A 117 17.56 -12.10 -4.66
C THR A 117 17.39 -12.93 -3.40
N MET A 118 16.16 -13.11 -2.92
CA MET A 118 15.82 -13.93 -1.76
C MET A 118 15.35 -15.31 -2.25
N MET A 119 16.26 -16.26 -2.37
CA MET A 119 16.01 -17.60 -2.95
C MET A 119 14.89 -18.41 -2.25
N PHE A 120 14.36 -17.92 -1.13
CA PHE A 120 13.34 -18.61 -0.33
C PHE A 120 11.93 -18.12 -0.57
N VAL A 121 11.74 -16.99 -1.26
CA VAL A 121 10.41 -16.44 -1.55
C VAL A 121 9.96 -16.89 -2.94
N GLU A 122 8.95 -17.73 -2.99
CA GLU A 122 8.34 -18.10 -4.25
C GLU A 122 7.70 -16.87 -4.94
N PRO A 123 7.82 -16.74 -6.27
CA PRO A 123 7.32 -15.54 -6.98
C PRO A 123 5.84 -15.22 -6.75
N ARG A 124 5.00 -16.22 -6.41
CA ARG A 124 3.58 -16.04 -6.14
C ARG A 124 3.23 -15.96 -4.66
N HIS A 125 4.20 -16.00 -3.77
CA HIS A 125 4.00 -15.83 -2.32
C HIS A 125 4.15 -14.34 -1.94
N VAL A 126 3.34 -13.48 -2.56
CA VAL A 126 3.34 -12.04 -2.31
C VAL A 126 1.97 -11.59 -1.85
N VAL A 127 1.94 -10.81 -0.79
CA VAL A 127 0.76 -10.07 -0.31
C VAL A 127 1.11 -8.60 -0.18
N ILE A 128 0.10 -7.73 -0.19
CA ILE A 128 0.34 -6.30 -0.11
C ILE A 128 -0.49 -5.66 1.00
N ALA A 129 0.06 -4.67 1.64
CA ALA A 129 -0.63 -3.90 2.66
C ALA A 129 -0.46 -2.40 2.42
N GLY A 130 -1.35 -1.60 2.97
CA GLY A 130 -1.19 -0.16 2.85
C GLY A 130 -2.12 0.64 3.73
N THR A 131 -1.64 1.83 4.13
CA THR A 131 -2.39 2.76 4.98
C THR A 131 -2.67 4.05 4.24
N SER A 132 -3.92 4.53 4.27
CA SER A 132 -4.33 5.82 3.69
C SER A 132 -3.94 5.90 2.20
N ARG A 133 -3.09 6.85 1.81
CA ARG A 133 -2.50 6.95 0.46
C ARG A 133 -1.69 5.69 0.08
N GLY A 134 -1.10 5.01 1.04
CA GLY A 134 -0.46 3.71 0.83
C GLY A 134 -1.46 2.62 0.44
N GLY A 135 -2.70 2.71 0.91
CA GLY A 135 -3.77 1.78 0.55
C GLY A 135 -4.16 1.88 -0.93
N ILE A 136 -4.38 3.08 -1.45
CA ILE A 136 -4.62 3.25 -2.90
C ILE A 136 -3.38 2.86 -3.71
N SER A 137 -2.17 3.16 -3.21
CA SER A 137 -0.93 2.75 -3.85
C SER A 137 -0.80 1.22 -3.92
N ALA A 138 -1.19 0.51 -2.86
CA ALA A 138 -1.22 -0.95 -2.82
C ALA A 138 -2.19 -1.53 -3.86
N LEU A 139 -3.40 -0.97 -4.00
CA LEU A 139 -4.36 -1.37 -5.04
C LEU A 139 -3.80 -1.16 -6.44
N HIS A 140 -3.09 -0.06 -6.69
CA HIS A 140 -2.43 0.18 -7.97
C HIS A 140 -1.34 -0.85 -8.28
N VAL A 141 -0.51 -1.25 -7.31
CA VAL A 141 0.48 -2.32 -7.52
C VAL A 141 -0.23 -3.64 -7.78
N MET A 142 -1.21 -4.03 -6.95
CA MET A 142 -2.00 -5.26 -7.10
C MET A 142 -2.69 -5.34 -8.47
N SER A 143 -3.15 -4.20 -9.01
CA SER A 143 -3.88 -4.14 -10.30
C SER A 143 -3.04 -4.50 -11.52
N VAL A 144 -1.71 -4.57 -11.40
CA VAL A 144 -0.78 -4.84 -12.51
C VAL A 144 0.20 -5.97 -12.22
N ASP A 145 0.14 -6.58 -11.03
CA ASP A 145 1.02 -7.68 -10.64
C ASP A 145 0.22 -8.86 -10.09
N ASP A 146 0.07 -9.89 -10.90
CA ASP A 146 -0.71 -11.10 -10.56
C ASP A 146 -0.01 -11.99 -9.51
N ARG A 147 1.22 -11.66 -9.12
CA ARG A 147 1.91 -12.33 -8.02
C ARG A 147 1.34 -11.94 -6.66
N VAL A 148 0.71 -10.76 -6.56
CA VAL A 148 0.06 -10.29 -5.34
C VAL A 148 -1.24 -11.06 -5.12
N GLN A 149 -1.29 -11.89 -4.09
CA GLN A 149 -2.41 -12.84 -3.86
C GLN A 149 -3.48 -12.31 -2.91
N ALA A 150 -3.16 -11.35 -2.06
CA ALA A 150 -4.13 -10.74 -1.13
C ALA A 150 -3.69 -9.31 -0.76
N ALA A 151 -4.62 -8.53 -0.18
CA ALA A 151 -4.32 -7.21 0.35
C ALA A 151 -4.95 -6.96 1.73
N ALA A 152 -4.24 -6.16 2.57
CA ALA A 152 -4.78 -5.61 3.81
C ALA A 152 -4.66 -4.07 3.80
N LEU A 153 -5.79 -3.38 3.86
CA LEU A 153 -5.88 -1.94 3.69
C LEU A 153 -6.44 -1.26 4.95
N VAL A 154 -5.69 -0.31 5.49
CA VAL A 154 -6.06 0.44 6.69
C VAL A 154 -6.40 1.87 6.31
N CYS A 155 -7.65 2.30 6.54
CA CYS A 155 -8.18 3.60 6.16
C CYS A 155 -7.75 4.02 4.73
N PRO A 156 -7.96 3.16 3.71
CA PRO A 156 -7.44 3.44 2.37
C PRO A 156 -8.14 4.65 1.74
N VAL A 157 -7.39 5.45 1.00
CA VAL A 157 -8.00 6.38 0.04
C VAL A 157 -8.60 5.53 -1.08
N THR A 158 -9.92 5.58 -1.25
CA THR A 158 -10.63 4.85 -2.32
C THR A 158 -11.20 5.78 -3.38
N ASP A 159 -11.51 7.02 -2.98
CA ASP A 159 -12.02 8.06 -3.88
C ASP A 159 -11.20 9.35 -3.70
N LEU A 160 -10.37 9.65 -4.68
CA LEU A 160 -9.53 10.86 -4.66
C LEU A 160 -10.35 12.15 -4.68
N SER A 161 -11.60 12.13 -5.16
CA SER A 161 -12.49 13.32 -5.18
C SER A 161 -12.90 13.79 -3.78
N ARG A 162 -12.70 12.95 -2.77
CA ARG A 162 -12.96 13.28 -1.36
C ARG A 162 -11.79 13.98 -0.69
N LEU A 163 -10.65 14.09 -1.37
CA LEU A 163 -9.47 14.78 -0.88
C LEU A 163 -9.42 16.19 -1.47
N THR A 164 -9.39 17.19 -0.62
CA THR A 164 -9.40 18.62 -1.04
C THR A 164 -8.26 18.98 -1.99
N GLU A 165 -7.12 18.32 -1.85
CA GLU A 165 -5.96 18.53 -2.73
C GLU A 165 -6.27 18.19 -4.19
N PHE A 166 -7.17 17.23 -4.44
CA PHE A 166 -7.48 16.72 -5.79
C PHE A 166 -8.62 17.44 -6.51
N GLU A 167 -9.32 18.38 -5.88
CA GLU A 167 -10.44 19.14 -6.48
C GLU A 167 -10.09 19.77 -7.82
N GLN A 168 -8.82 20.15 -8.02
CA GLN A 168 -8.33 20.80 -9.23
C GLN A 168 -8.09 19.87 -10.42
N LEU A 169 -8.23 18.55 -10.23
CA LEU A 169 -7.92 17.54 -11.26
C LEU A 169 -9.12 17.10 -12.10
N ALA A 170 -10.31 17.67 -11.88
CA ALA A 170 -11.48 17.35 -12.68
C ALA A 170 -11.18 17.49 -14.18
N GLY A 171 -11.40 16.41 -14.96
CA GLY A 171 -11.09 16.37 -16.39
C GLY A 171 -9.62 16.08 -16.76
N ASN A 172 -8.73 15.90 -15.78
CA ASN A 172 -7.37 15.44 -16.06
C ASN A 172 -7.40 13.94 -16.43
N PRO A 173 -6.79 13.50 -17.55
CA PRO A 173 -6.88 12.12 -18.03
C PRO A 173 -6.21 11.10 -17.11
N LEU A 174 -5.33 11.53 -16.19
CA LEU A 174 -4.68 10.67 -15.20
C LEU A 174 -5.52 10.49 -13.93
N TYR A 175 -6.57 11.33 -13.75
CA TYR A 175 -7.33 11.38 -12.50
C TYR A 175 -8.33 10.21 -12.36
N GLU A 176 -9.25 10.07 -13.31
CA GLU A 176 -10.29 9.03 -13.25
C GLU A 176 -9.73 7.60 -13.14
N PRO A 177 -8.68 7.20 -13.89
CA PRO A 177 -8.08 5.88 -13.75
C PRO A 177 -7.40 5.63 -12.40
N SER A 178 -7.22 6.68 -11.59
CA SER A 178 -6.49 6.59 -10.31
C SER A 178 -7.39 6.25 -9.11
N HIS A 179 -8.71 6.30 -9.26
CA HIS A 179 -9.66 5.92 -8.20
C HIS A 179 -9.72 4.40 -8.00
N ALA A 180 -9.97 3.95 -6.77
CA ALA A 180 -10.06 2.52 -6.47
C ALA A 180 -11.15 1.80 -7.28
N MET A 181 -12.31 2.45 -7.51
CA MET A 181 -13.38 1.90 -8.34
C MET A 181 -12.95 1.59 -9.78
N SER A 182 -12.02 2.36 -10.33
CA SER A 182 -11.45 2.12 -11.67
C SER A 182 -10.52 0.91 -11.73
N LEU A 183 -10.09 0.39 -10.57
CA LEU A 183 -9.25 -0.79 -10.43
C LEU A 183 -10.06 -2.06 -10.09
N LEU A 184 -11.35 -1.92 -9.79
CA LEU A 184 -12.20 -2.98 -9.24
C LEU A 184 -12.07 -4.30 -10.02
N GLU A 185 -12.26 -4.28 -11.33
CA GLU A 185 -12.21 -5.47 -12.18
C GLU A 185 -10.84 -6.17 -12.20
N LYS A 186 -9.77 -5.42 -11.87
CA LYS A 186 -8.39 -5.93 -11.87
C LYS A 186 -7.96 -6.53 -10.54
N VAL A 187 -8.71 -6.27 -9.47
CA VAL A 187 -8.33 -6.69 -8.12
C VAL A 187 -9.37 -7.57 -7.42
N CYS A 188 -10.61 -7.63 -7.95
CA CYS A 188 -11.74 -8.32 -7.29
C CYS A 188 -11.64 -9.85 -7.28
N ASP A 189 -10.71 -10.45 -7.99
CA ASP A 189 -10.45 -11.89 -8.00
C ASP A 189 -9.57 -12.36 -6.83
N ARG A 190 -8.99 -11.44 -6.07
CA ARG A 190 -8.07 -11.71 -4.95
C ARG A 190 -8.59 -11.06 -3.67
N PRO A 191 -8.52 -11.75 -2.51
CA PRO A 191 -9.13 -11.27 -1.27
C PRO A 191 -8.49 -9.95 -0.79
N ILE A 192 -9.33 -8.99 -0.42
CA ILE A 192 -8.93 -7.67 0.09
C ILE A 192 -9.65 -7.43 1.41
N TRP A 193 -8.87 -7.35 2.49
CA TRP A 193 -9.36 -6.94 3.80
C TRP A 193 -9.25 -5.43 3.94
N ILE A 194 -10.29 -4.80 4.50
CA ILE A 194 -10.35 -3.36 4.69
C ILE A 194 -10.76 -3.05 6.13
N THR A 195 -10.11 -2.08 6.73
CA THR A 195 -10.55 -1.48 8.00
C THR A 195 -10.57 0.03 7.91
N ILE A 196 -11.52 0.66 8.61
CA ILE A 196 -11.72 2.10 8.63
C ILE A 196 -12.35 2.53 9.96
N ASN A 197 -12.15 3.79 10.35
CA ASN A 197 -12.91 4.38 11.46
C ASN A 197 -14.30 4.82 11.02
N GLU A 198 -15.26 4.69 11.92
CA GLU A 198 -16.53 5.39 11.82
C GLU A 198 -16.27 6.89 11.80
N SER A 199 -16.88 7.60 10.86
CA SER A 199 -16.67 9.04 10.68
C SER A 199 -15.24 9.48 10.36
N ASP A 200 -14.50 8.70 9.57
CA ASP A 200 -13.23 9.15 8.99
C ASP A 200 -13.50 10.26 7.95
N GLU A 201 -13.19 11.49 8.35
CA GLU A 201 -13.41 12.68 7.49
C GLU A 201 -12.29 12.88 6.46
N ARG A 202 -11.14 12.19 6.63
CA ARG A 202 -9.97 12.40 5.75
C ARG A 202 -10.08 11.62 4.45
N VAL A 203 -10.50 10.35 4.52
CA VAL A 203 -10.59 9.44 3.35
C VAL A 203 -12.02 9.11 2.94
N ASP A 204 -13.01 9.65 3.64
CA ASP A 204 -14.45 9.44 3.47
C ASP A 204 -14.85 7.96 3.69
N GLU A 205 -15.38 7.66 4.88
CA GLU A 205 -15.88 6.35 5.26
C GLU A 205 -16.84 5.78 4.21
N LYS A 206 -17.76 6.61 3.70
CA LYS A 206 -18.79 6.15 2.75
C LYS A 206 -18.19 5.73 1.41
N ALA A 207 -17.19 6.45 0.93
CA ALA A 207 -16.48 6.06 -0.29
C ALA A 207 -15.71 4.74 -0.09
N CYS A 208 -15.08 4.57 1.09
CA CYS A 208 -14.41 3.34 1.44
C CYS A 208 -15.39 2.15 1.52
N MET A 209 -16.53 2.33 2.16
CA MET A 209 -17.58 1.31 2.26
C MET A 209 -18.18 0.97 0.88
N ALA A 210 -18.41 1.97 0.03
CA ALA A 210 -18.91 1.75 -1.33
C ALA A 210 -17.94 0.87 -2.16
N PHE A 211 -16.64 1.09 -2.02
CA PHE A 211 -15.63 0.24 -2.67
C PHE A 211 -15.64 -1.18 -2.10
N ALA A 212 -15.72 -1.33 -0.78
CA ALA A 212 -15.79 -2.64 -0.13
C ALA A 212 -17.06 -3.42 -0.53
N ASP A 213 -18.21 -2.77 -0.59
CA ASP A 213 -19.47 -3.37 -1.03
C ASP A 213 -19.39 -3.80 -2.50
N ALA A 214 -18.74 -3.00 -3.36
CA ALA A 214 -18.51 -3.33 -4.76
C ALA A 214 -17.60 -4.57 -4.91
N LEU A 215 -16.54 -4.69 -4.09
CA LEU A 215 -15.69 -5.87 -4.05
C LEU A 215 -16.50 -7.13 -3.69
N VAL A 216 -17.29 -7.09 -2.62
CA VAL A 216 -18.13 -8.21 -2.17
C VAL A 216 -19.19 -8.57 -3.22
N ALA A 217 -19.76 -7.57 -3.91
CA ALA A 217 -20.73 -7.81 -4.97
C ALA A 217 -20.12 -8.50 -6.20
N GLN A 218 -18.86 -8.21 -6.51
CA GLN A 218 -18.13 -8.88 -7.59
C GLN A 218 -17.69 -10.30 -7.20
N ASN A 219 -17.20 -10.47 -5.97
CA ASN A 219 -16.70 -11.76 -5.52
C ASN A 219 -16.85 -11.89 -3.99
N PRO A 220 -17.58 -12.89 -3.48
CA PRO A 220 -17.79 -13.09 -2.04
C PRO A 220 -16.53 -13.56 -1.26
N ILE A 221 -15.39 -13.70 -1.92
CA ILE A 221 -14.10 -13.98 -1.28
C ILE A 221 -13.64 -12.84 -0.35
N HIS A 222 -14.13 -11.62 -0.58
CA HIS A 222 -13.74 -10.46 0.21
C HIS A 222 -14.41 -10.49 1.58
N PRO A 223 -13.65 -10.31 2.68
CA PRO A 223 -14.23 -10.20 4.01
C PRO A 223 -15.00 -8.88 4.16
N LYS A 224 -15.95 -8.87 5.08
CA LYS A 224 -16.61 -7.60 5.44
C LYS A 224 -15.61 -6.63 6.06
N PRO A 225 -15.71 -5.33 5.77
CA PRO A 225 -14.88 -4.32 6.40
C PRO A 225 -14.99 -4.34 7.92
N VAL A 226 -13.89 -4.08 8.60
CA VAL A 226 -13.85 -3.86 10.04
C VAL A 226 -13.98 -2.36 10.29
N ILE A 227 -15.02 -1.96 11.03
CA ILE A 227 -15.28 -0.56 11.35
C ILE A 227 -14.97 -0.33 12.83
N TRP A 228 -14.11 0.64 13.11
CA TRP A 228 -13.76 1.04 14.46
C TRP A 228 -14.62 2.22 14.91
N PRO A 229 -15.07 2.25 16.17
CA PRO A 229 -15.98 3.29 16.67
C PRO A 229 -15.28 4.62 16.97
N GLU A 230 -14.00 4.76 16.63
CA GLU A 230 -13.25 5.99 16.78
C GLU A 230 -13.58 6.98 15.66
N SER A 231 -13.43 8.27 15.94
CA SER A 231 -13.55 9.33 14.96
C SER A 231 -12.18 9.76 14.43
N GLY A 232 -12.15 10.28 13.21
CA GLY A 232 -10.93 10.76 12.56
C GLY A 232 -10.16 9.67 11.82
N HIS A 233 -8.94 9.99 11.37
CA HIS A 233 -8.17 9.16 10.43
C HIS A 233 -7.24 8.15 11.09
N ALA A 234 -7.00 8.25 12.39
CA ALA A 234 -6.10 7.34 13.11
C ALA A 234 -6.86 6.17 13.71
N VAL A 235 -6.54 4.95 13.32
CA VAL A 235 -7.07 3.71 13.92
C VAL A 235 -6.12 3.19 15.01
N PRO A 236 -6.59 2.37 15.97
CA PRO A 236 -5.75 1.78 16.99
C PRO A 236 -4.72 0.82 16.39
N LEU A 237 -3.63 0.57 17.13
CA LEU A 237 -2.57 -0.36 16.71
C LEU A 237 -3.12 -1.75 16.37
N GLU A 238 -4.11 -2.20 17.14
CA GLU A 238 -4.79 -3.48 16.94
C GLU A 238 -5.37 -3.63 15.53
N ALA A 239 -5.89 -2.55 14.93
CA ALA A 239 -6.39 -2.58 13.55
C ALA A 239 -5.29 -2.95 12.55
N TYR A 240 -4.06 -2.48 12.77
CA TYR A 240 -2.92 -2.82 11.93
C TYR A 240 -2.46 -4.26 12.15
N GLU A 241 -2.45 -4.72 13.41
CA GLU A 241 -2.05 -6.09 13.75
C GLU A 241 -3.04 -7.10 13.19
N LEU A 242 -4.36 -6.84 13.29
CA LEU A 242 -5.39 -7.68 12.64
C LEU A 242 -5.22 -7.75 11.13
N GLY A 243 -4.87 -6.64 10.47
CA GLY A 243 -4.57 -6.64 9.03
C GLY A 243 -3.34 -7.49 8.68
N GLY A 244 -2.31 -7.47 9.53
CA GLY A 244 -1.13 -8.31 9.37
C GLY A 244 -1.36 -9.79 9.68
N GLU A 245 -2.31 -10.11 10.57
CA GLU A 245 -2.73 -11.48 10.85
C GLU A 245 -3.64 -12.05 9.76
N TYR A 246 -4.35 -11.18 9.04
CA TYR A 246 -5.18 -11.57 7.90
C TYR A 246 -4.34 -12.02 6.70
N LEU A 247 -3.18 -11.41 6.47
CA LEU A 247 -2.28 -11.73 5.36
C LEU A 247 -1.56 -13.06 5.57
#